data_9e1004ff69915ff61972784da7f0f9f2
#
_entry.id   9e1004ff69915ff61972784da7f0f9f2
#
_cell.length_a   1.000
_cell.length_b   1.000
_cell.length_c   1.000
_cell.angle_alpha   90.00
_cell.angle_beta   90.00
_cell.angle_gamma   90.00
#
_symmetry.space_group_name_H-M   'P 1'
#
loop_
_entity.id
_entity.type
_entity.pdbx_description
1 polymer ?
#
loop_
_entity_poly.entity_id
_entity_poly.type
_entity_poly.pdbx_seq_one_letter_code
_entity_poly.pdbx_strand_id
1 'polypeptide(L)'
;MATEIITVSVKPGMEEAYRDWVERIRLMEAKFPGYQGLELQPPIPRLQDDWVSLLRFDTAEHLNAWLESDARRDALEEVEPFIDRRERQVTSAFSGWFTFGDAPGHVPPSWKQTMIVLLTLYPIVMLEQMFLNSLLQSLDMAEAIFIGNTLSVAATGFLLIPLALRAFEWWLLPKPSDSPRVEAAGIGLIVGLYALSIVVFAWLT
;
A
#
# COMPACT_ATOMS: atom_id res chain seq x y z
N MET A 1 -4.37 2.40 12.36
CA MET A 1 -3.36 1.37 12.68
C MET A 1 -2.57 1.09 11.43
N ALA A 2 -1.25 1.13 11.52
CA ALA A 2 -0.33 0.81 10.43
C ALA A 2 0.59 -0.33 10.88
N THR A 3 0.90 -1.24 9.97
CA THR A 3 1.75 -2.40 10.25
C THR A 3 2.83 -2.50 9.18
N GLU A 4 4.07 -2.61 9.60
CA GLU A 4 5.19 -2.99 8.74
C GLU A 4 5.47 -4.48 8.93
N ILE A 5 5.61 -5.21 7.84
CA ILE A 5 6.04 -6.60 7.83
C ILE A 5 7.45 -6.62 7.27
N ILE A 6 8.37 -7.17 8.04
CA ILE A 6 9.78 -7.25 7.67
C ILE A 6 10.17 -8.72 7.64
N THR A 7 10.61 -9.20 6.49
CA THR A 7 11.13 -10.55 6.31
C THR A 7 12.65 -10.50 6.20
N VAL A 8 13.33 -11.30 6.99
CA VAL A 8 14.79 -11.28 7.10
C VAL A 8 15.36 -12.69 7.02
N SER A 9 16.26 -12.90 6.08
CA SER A 9 17.11 -14.08 6.03
C SER A 9 18.34 -13.85 6.90
N VAL A 10 18.42 -14.55 8.02
CA VAL A 10 19.53 -14.44 8.98
C VAL A 10 20.61 -15.46 8.59
N LYS A 11 21.87 -15.01 8.61
CA LYS A 11 23.02 -15.89 8.31
C LYS A 11 23.10 -17.03 9.32
N PRO A 12 23.44 -18.26 8.87
CA PRO A 12 23.60 -19.40 9.78
C PRO A 12 24.58 -19.10 10.93
N GLY A 13 24.12 -19.36 12.15
CA GLY A 13 24.89 -19.11 13.38
C GLY A 13 24.80 -17.69 13.94
N MET A 14 24.02 -16.80 13.30
CA MET A 14 23.80 -15.43 13.77
C MET A 14 22.40 -15.22 14.39
N GLU A 15 21.63 -16.29 14.59
CA GLU A 15 20.25 -16.23 15.04
C GLU A 15 20.12 -15.62 16.45
N GLU A 16 21.05 -15.91 17.35
CA GLU A 16 21.06 -15.35 18.71
C GLU A 16 21.41 -13.85 18.68
N ALA A 17 22.44 -13.48 17.93
CA ALA A 17 22.83 -12.07 17.75
C ALA A 17 21.70 -11.25 17.10
N TYR A 18 20.97 -11.83 16.15
CA TYR A 18 19.82 -11.21 15.55
C TYR A 18 18.67 -11.01 16.54
N ARG A 19 18.36 -12.00 17.40
CA ARG A 19 17.35 -11.85 18.45
C ARG A 19 17.70 -10.75 19.45
N ASP A 20 18.94 -10.71 19.89
CA ASP A 20 19.42 -9.67 20.81
C ASP A 20 19.30 -8.28 20.18
N TRP A 21 19.61 -8.17 18.89
CA TRP A 21 19.42 -6.94 18.14
C TRP A 21 17.92 -6.55 18.06
N VAL A 22 17.01 -7.49 17.78
CA VAL A 22 15.57 -7.24 17.74
C VAL A 22 15.06 -6.72 19.09
N GLU A 23 15.52 -7.27 20.22
CA GLU A 23 15.12 -6.76 21.54
C GLU A 23 15.63 -5.33 21.79
N ARG A 24 16.82 -4.98 21.31
CA ARG A 24 17.34 -3.60 21.42
C ARG A 24 16.54 -2.64 20.56
N ILE A 25 16.23 -2.98 19.32
CA ILE A 25 15.44 -2.10 18.43
C ILE A 25 14.01 -1.91 18.95
N ARG A 26 13.41 -2.95 19.52
CA ARG A 26 12.09 -2.89 20.17
C ARG A 26 12.05 -1.85 21.29
N LEU A 27 13.11 -1.74 22.09
CA LEU A 27 13.23 -0.74 23.15
C LEU A 27 13.38 0.69 22.58
N MET A 28 13.97 0.84 21.40
CA MET A 28 14.05 2.13 20.70
C MET A 28 12.69 2.51 20.10
N GLU A 29 12.03 1.60 19.44
CA GLU A 29 10.70 1.77 18.84
C GLU A 29 9.66 2.18 19.89
N ALA A 30 9.72 1.58 21.08
CA ALA A 30 8.81 1.88 22.19
C ALA A 30 8.86 3.34 22.67
N LYS A 31 9.89 4.10 22.30
CA LYS A 31 10.01 5.52 22.62
C LYS A 31 9.30 6.43 21.61
N PHE A 32 8.90 5.88 20.47
CA PHE A 32 8.22 6.65 19.42
C PHE A 32 6.72 6.72 19.68
N PRO A 33 6.09 7.88 19.40
CA PRO A 33 4.64 8.04 19.56
C PRO A 33 3.88 6.99 18.77
N GLY A 34 2.81 6.46 19.34
CA GLY A 34 1.90 5.53 18.68
C GLY A 34 2.40 4.09 18.54
N TYR A 35 3.57 3.74 19.09
CA TYR A 35 4.06 2.37 19.10
C TYR A 35 3.07 1.42 19.77
N GLN A 36 2.72 0.31 19.11
CA GLN A 36 1.79 -0.69 19.61
C GLN A 36 2.43 -2.06 19.84
N GLY A 37 3.62 -2.29 19.30
CA GLY A 37 4.35 -3.53 19.52
C GLY A 37 5.12 -4.02 18.31
N LEU A 38 6.11 -4.86 18.59
CA LEU A 38 6.87 -5.65 17.63
C LEU A 38 6.69 -7.12 17.98
N GLU A 39 6.21 -7.91 17.02
CA GLU A 39 6.08 -9.36 17.12
C GLU A 39 7.12 -10.00 16.21
N LEU A 40 7.92 -10.89 16.76
CA LEU A 40 8.96 -11.62 16.02
C LEU A 40 8.58 -13.09 15.89
N GLN A 41 8.54 -13.58 14.66
CA GLN A 41 8.31 -14.99 14.34
C GLN A 41 9.59 -15.63 13.79
N PRO A 42 10.11 -16.66 14.45
CA PRO A 42 11.26 -17.39 13.96
C PRO A 42 10.89 -18.26 12.74
N PRO A 43 11.89 -18.74 11.99
CA PRO A 43 11.70 -19.72 10.93
C PRO A 43 10.91 -20.93 11.37
N ILE A 44 10.02 -21.42 10.51
CA ILE A 44 9.22 -22.63 10.72
C ILE A 44 9.71 -23.69 9.70
N PRO A 45 10.34 -24.79 10.16
CA PRO A 45 10.91 -25.78 9.27
C PRO A 45 9.91 -26.28 8.20
N ARG A 46 10.33 -26.32 6.96
CA ARG A 46 9.54 -26.73 5.77
C ARG A 46 8.40 -25.79 5.37
N LEU A 47 8.16 -24.70 6.09
CA LEU A 47 7.11 -23.73 5.80
C LEU A 47 7.68 -22.35 5.49
N GLN A 48 8.64 -21.90 6.26
CA GLN A 48 9.21 -20.56 6.18
C GLN A 48 10.65 -20.59 6.70
N ASP A 49 11.60 -20.23 5.87
CA ASP A 49 13.02 -20.24 6.22
C ASP A 49 13.49 -18.89 6.81
N ASP A 50 12.72 -17.83 6.61
CA ASP A 50 13.04 -16.47 7.03
C ASP A 50 12.38 -16.10 8.37
N TRP A 51 12.98 -15.15 9.07
CA TRP A 51 12.40 -14.47 10.23
C TRP A 51 11.41 -13.42 9.77
N VAL A 52 10.24 -13.35 10.43
CA VAL A 52 9.22 -12.34 10.14
C VAL A 52 8.98 -11.48 11.37
N SER A 53 9.08 -10.17 11.19
CA SER A 53 8.75 -9.19 12.22
C SER A 53 7.51 -8.39 11.80
N LEU A 54 6.56 -8.22 12.72
CA LEU A 54 5.38 -7.39 12.54
C LEU A 54 5.46 -6.21 13.49
N LEU A 55 5.79 -5.05 12.94
CA LEU A 55 5.87 -3.78 13.68
C LEU A 55 4.56 -3.01 13.53
N ARG A 56 3.96 -2.60 14.65
CA ARG A 56 2.64 -1.93 14.66
C ARG A 56 2.71 -0.56 15.30
N PHE A 57 2.06 0.40 14.63
CA PHE A 57 1.79 1.74 15.12
C PHE A 57 0.30 2.08 15.01
N ASP A 58 -0.18 3.02 15.79
CA ASP A 58 -1.58 3.47 15.77
C ASP A 58 -1.95 4.20 14.48
N THR A 59 -1.00 4.96 13.89
CA THR A 59 -1.18 5.69 12.62
C THR A 59 -0.03 5.44 11.64
N ALA A 60 -0.25 5.73 10.37
CA ALA A 60 0.78 5.66 9.34
C ALA A 60 1.84 6.78 9.52
N GLU A 61 1.43 7.94 10.03
CA GLU A 61 2.31 9.06 10.30
C GLU A 61 3.34 8.70 11.39
N HIS A 62 2.91 8.05 12.46
CA HIS A 62 3.80 7.60 13.53
C HIS A 62 4.74 6.50 13.06
N LEU A 63 4.23 5.55 12.24
CA LEU A 63 5.10 4.55 11.62
C LEU A 63 6.15 5.21 10.73
N ASN A 64 5.75 6.16 9.87
CA ASN A 64 6.68 6.86 8.98
C ASN A 64 7.72 7.67 9.77
N ALA A 65 7.33 8.31 10.88
CA ALA A 65 8.28 9.01 11.74
C ALA A 65 9.38 8.08 12.28
N TRP A 66 9.04 6.84 12.64
CA TRP A 66 10.02 5.82 13.00
C TRP A 66 10.87 5.43 11.79
N LEU A 67 10.22 5.14 10.65
CA LEU A 67 10.87 4.64 9.44
C LEU A 67 11.92 5.60 8.87
N GLU A 68 11.73 6.91 9.05
CA GLU A 68 12.60 7.97 8.57
C GLU A 68 13.60 8.45 9.63
N SER A 69 13.56 7.91 10.85
CA SER A 69 14.39 8.34 11.95
C SER A 69 15.86 7.94 11.80
N ASP A 70 16.76 8.78 12.29
CA ASP A 70 18.19 8.47 12.38
C ASP A 70 18.44 7.24 13.26
N ALA A 71 17.69 7.11 14.38
CA ALA A 71 17.79 5.97 15.29
C ALA A 71 17.55 4.63 14.56
N ARG A 72 16.59 4.59 13.64
CA ARG A 72 16.35 3.40 12.83
C ARG A 72 17.46 3.17 11.83
N ARG A 73 17.94 4.22 11.16
CA ARG A 73 19.04 4.10 10.20
C ARG A 73 20.28 3.49 10.86
N ASP A 74 20.66 4.01 12.02
CA ASP A 74 21.83 3.54 12.77
C ASP A 74 21.64 2.07 13.21
N ALA A 75 20.46 1.71 13.71
CA ALA A 75 20.14 0.33 14.07
C ALA A 75 20.18 -0.64 12.87
N LEU A 76 19.84 -0.18 11.67
CA LEU A 76 19.91 -0.99 10.47
C LEU A 76 21.33 -1.26 9.98
N GLU A 77 22.26 -0.34 10.21
CA GLU A 77 23.67 -0.55 9.93
C GLU A 77 24.26 -1.63 10.88
N GLU A 78 23.79 -1.69 12.13
CA GLU A 78 24.22 -2.72 13.09
C GLU A 78 23.81 -4.13 12.70
N VAL A 79 22.65 -4.31 12.02
CA VAL A 79 22.12 -5.63 11.69
C VAL A 79 22.67 -6.20 10.38
N GLU A 80 23.19 -5.37 9.48
CA GLU A 80 23.73 -5.81 8.16
C GLU A 80 24.71 -7.01 8.26
N PRO A 81 25.64 -7.10 9.22
CA PRO A 81 26.53 -8.24 9.34
C PRO A 81 25.82 -9.57 9.62
N PHE A 82 24.63 -9.54 10.21
CA PHE A 82 23.90 -10.73 10.69
C PHE A 82 22.94 -11.29 9.63
N ILE A 83 22.63 -10.51 8.57
CA ILE A 83 21.58 -10.85 7.61
C ILE A 83 22.16 -11.05 6.20
N ASP A 84 21.53 -11.93 5.41
CA ASP A 84 21.80 -12.08 3.98
C ASP A 84 20.86 -11.22 3.14
N ARG A 85 19.57 -11.22 3.50
CA ARG A 85 18.51 -10.51 2.77
C ARG A 85 17.49 -9.93 3.72
N ARG A 86 17.00 -8.76 3.41
CA ARG A 86 15.86 -8.12 4.09
C ARG A 86 14.84 -7.65 3.08
N GLU A 87 13.60 -8.11 3.24
CA GLU A 87 12.45 -7.63 2.50
C GLU A 87 11.51 -6.89 3.45
N ARG A 88 10.89 -5.84 2.96
CA ARG A 88 10.00 -4.98 3.72
C ARG A 88 8.67 -4.85 2.99
N GLN A 89 7.56 -5.04 3.70
CA GLN A 89 6.22 -4.76 3.21
C GLN A 89 5.49 -3.86 4.20
N VAL A 90 4.97 -2.74 3.74
CA VAL A 90 4.06 -1.89 4.52
C VAL A 90 2.63 -2.18 4.07
N THR A 91 1.80 -2.64 5.00
CA THR A 91 0.39 -2.94 4.71
C THR A 91 -0.50 -1.75 5.06
N SER A 92 -1.31 -1.31 4.10
CA SER A 92 -2.38 -0.33 4.28
C SER A 92 -3.75 -0.93 3.95
N ALA A 93 -4.83 -0.20 4.18
CA ALA A 93 -6.20 -0.67 3.95
C ALA A 93 -6.46 -1.20 2.53
N PHE A 94 -5.73 -0.70 1.53
CA PHE A 94 -5.82 -1.12 0.12
C PHE A 94 -4.55 -1.82 -0.38
N SER A 95 -3.69 -2.32 0.50
CA SER A 95 -2.39 -2.89 0.12
C SER A 95 -2.48 -3.98 -0.94
N GLY A 96 -3.54 -4.80 -0.93
CA GLY A 96 -3.75 -5.84 -1.94
C GLY A 96 -3.99 -5.31 -3.35
N TRP A 97 -4.42 -4.05 -3.50
CA TRP A 97 -4.64 -3.41 -4.80
C TRP A 97 -3.45 -2.56 -5.27
N PHE A 98 -2.59 -2.16 -4.33
CA PHE A 98 -1.47 -1.25 -4.57
C PHE A 98 -0.12 -1.96 -4.39
N THR A 99 0.04 -3.10 -5.06
CA THR A 99 1.31 -3.82 -5.14
C THR A 99 2.10 -3.33 -6.36
N PHE A 100 3.33 -2.87 -6.14
CA PHE A 100 4.24 -2.42 -7.19
C PHE A 100 5.33 -3.48 -7.41
N GLY A 101 5.09 -4.43 -8.32
CA GLY A 101 6.07 -5.40 -8.81
C GLY A 101 7.04 -5.93 -7.76
N ASP A 102 8.34 -5.94 -8.10
CA ASP A 102 9.43 -6.43 -7.26
C ASP A 102 10.00 -5.37 -6.29
N ALA A 103 9.32 -4.23 -6.11
CA ALA A 103 9.74 -3.20 -5.15
C ALA A 103 9.04 -3.40 -3.80
N PRO A 104 9.53 -4.29 -2.93
CA PRO A 104 8.93 -4.51 -1.63
C PRO A 104 9.10 -3.25 -0.76
N GLY A 105 8.01 -2.79 -0.18
CA GLY A 105 8.07 -1.82 0.91
C GLY A 105 7.65 -0.39 0.62
N HIS A 106 7.28 -0.02 -0.61
CA HIS A 106 6.74 1.31 -0.89
C HIS A 106 5.24 1.23 -1.17
N VAL A 107 4.44 1.41 -0.12
CA VAL A 107 2.99 1.58 -0.25
C VAL A 107 2.69 3.07 -0.24
N PRO A 108 1.98 3.59 -1.26
CA PRO A 108 1.59 5.00 -1.28
C PRO A 108 0.74 5.37 -0.06
N PRO A 109 0.76 6.61 0.41
CA PRO A 109 -0.14 7.08 1.47
C PRO A 109 -1.60 6.80 1.14
N SER A 110 -2.42 6.46 2.15
CA SER A 110 -3.82 6.04 1.96
C SER A 110 -4.67 7.05 1.19
N TRP A 111 -4.40 8.35 1.33
CA TRP A 111 -5.12 9.38 0.59
C TRP A 111 -4.83 9.33 -0.91
N LYS A 112 -3.58 9.04 -1.35
CA LYS A 112 -3.24 8.83 -2.76
C LYS A 112 -3.95 7.59 -3.32
N GLN A 113 -3.97 6.52 -2.54
CA GLN A 113 -4.69 5.29 -2.91
C GLN A 113 -6.18 5.59 -3.12
N THR A 114 -6.80 6.34 -2.20
CA THR A 114 -8.21 6.74 -2.31
C THR A 114 -8.48 7.57 -3.57
N MET A 115 -7.57 8.49 -3.92
CA MET A 115 -7.69 9.27 -5.16
C MET A 115 -7.65 8.36 -6.40
N ILE A 116 -6.74 7.40 -6.48
CA ILE A 116 -6.68 6.45 -7.61
C ILE A 116 -7.93 5.58 -7.68
N VAL A 117 -8.40 5.06 -6.53
CA VAL A 117 -9.64 4.26 -6.49
C VAL A 117 -10.84 5.07 -7.01
N LEU A 118 -10.98 6.32 -6.57
CA LEU A 118 -12.07 7.18 -7.05
C LEU A 118 -11.94 7.48 -8.55
N LEU A 119 -10.72 7.72 -9.06
CA LEU A 119 -10.46 7.98 -10.47
C LEU A 119 -10.87 6.80 -11.36
N THR A 120 -10.67 5.59 -10.88
CA THR A 120 -10.97 4.36 -11.65
C THR A 120 -12.42 3.91 -11.48
N LEU A 121 -12.99 4.05 -10.29
CA LEU A 121 -14.33 3.57 -9.97
C LEU A 121 -15.42 4.45 -10.58
N TYR A 122 -15.26 5.79 -10.53
CA TYR A 122 -16.32 6.71 -10.99
C TYR A 122 -16.70 6.50 -12.48
N PRO A 123 -15.76 6.42 -13.45
CA PRO A 123 -16.11 6.16 -14.83
C PRO A 123 -16.83 4.82 -15.05
N ILE A 124 -16.43 3.77 -14.34
CA ILE A 124 -17.07 2.46 -14.45
C ILE A 124 -18.53 2.53 -13.98
N VAL A 125 -18.78 3.14 -12.81
CA VAL A 125 -20.14 3.29 -12.28
C VAL A 125 -21.00 4.12 -13.25
N MET A 126 -20.46 5.16 -13.86
CA MET A 126 -21.20 5.97 -14.85
C MET A 126 -21.53 5.15 -16.11
N LEU A 127 -20.58 4.38 -16.64
CA LEU A 127 -20.80 3.48 -17.78
C LEU A 127 -21.83 2.40 -17.45
N GLU A 128 -21.78 1.85 -16.25
CA GLU A 128 -22.75 0.89 -15.74
C GLU A 128 -24.17 1.49 -15.75
N GLN A 129 -24.33 2.69 -15.19
CA GLN A 129 -25.64 3.37 -15.21
C GLN A 129 -26.16 3.64 -16.61
N MET A 130 -25.29 3.98 -17.55
CA MET A 130 -25.67 4.30 -18.93
C MET A 130 -26.02 3.06 -19.77
N PHE A 131 -25.26 1.97 -19.63
CA PHE A 131 -25.37 0.83 -20.53
C PHE A 131 -25.95 -0.41 -19.86
N LEU A 132 -25.54 -0.72 -18.64
CA LEU A 132 -25.90 -1.97 -17.97
C LEU A 132 -27.33 -1.94 -17.44
N ASN A 133 -27.82 -0.80 -16.97
CA ASN A 133 -29.19 -0.66 -16.48
C ASN A 133 -30.22 -1.05 -17.55
N SER A 134 -29.98 -0.71 -18.80
CA SER A 134 -30.91 -1.08 -19.90
C SER A 134 -30.92 -2.58 -20.19
N LEU A 135 -29.79 -3.27 -20.00
CA LEU A 135 -29.66 -4.71 -20.20
C LEU A 135 -30.26 -5.52 -19.04
N LEU A 136 -30.25 -4.97 -17.84
CA LEU A 136 -30.68 -5.65 -16.60
C LEU A 136 -32.13 -5.32 -16.19
N GLN A 137 -32.89 -4.61 -17.03
CA GLN A 137 -34.29 -4.20 -16.74
C GLN A 137 -35.25 -5.37 -16.45
N SER A 138 -34.90 -6.59 -16.93
CA SER A 138 -35.69 -7.79 -16.68
C SER A 138 -35.42 -8.47 -15.33
N LEU A 139 -34.42 -8.03 -14.60
CA LEU A 139 -34.03 -8.58 -13.31
C LEU A 139 -34.59 -7.76 -12.16
N ASP A 140 -34.71 -8.38 -11.00
CA ASP A 140 -35.00 -7.65 -9.77
C ASP A 140 -33.89 -6.68 -9.40
N MET A 141 -34.25 -5.58 -8.75
CA MET A 141 -33.31 -4.51 -8.37
C MET A 141 -32.10 -5.04 -7.59
N ALA A 142 -32.30 -6.01 -6.70
CA ALA A 142 -31.21 -6.60 -5.93
C ALA A 142 -30.22 -7.38 -6.79
N GLU A 143 -30.74 -8.14 -7.76
CA GLU A 143 -29.91 -8.91 -8.71
C GLU A 143 -29.14 -7.98 -9.65
N ALA A 144 -29.82 -6.97 -10.19
CA ALA A 144 -29.19 -5.97 -11.07
C ALA A 144 -28.05 -5.23 -10.37
N ILE A 145 -28.25 -4.77 -9.13
CA ILE A 145 -27.20 -4.10 -8.32
C ILE A 145 -26.04 -5.06 -8.02
N PHE A 146 -26.33 -6.33 -7.69
CA PHE A 146 -25.27 -7.31 -7.41
C PHE A 146 -24.39 -7.56 -8.64
N ILE A 147 -25.00 -7.73 -9.81
CA ILE A 147 -24.27 -7.93 -11.07
C ILE A 147 -23.43 -6.69 -11.39
N GLY A 148 -24.01 -5.51 -11.31
CA GLY A 148 -23.32 -4.26 -11.56
C GLY A 148 -22.12 -4.05 -10.62
N ASN A 149 -22.30 -4.18 -9.32
CA ASN A 149 -21.22 -4.08 -8.36
C ASN A 149 -20.11 -5.12 -8.61
N THR A 150 -20.48 -6.35 -8.99
CA THR A 150 -19.51 -7.40 -9.31
C THR A 150 -18.65 -7.00 -10.51
N LEU A 151 -19.25 -6.49 -11.57
CA LEU A 151 -18.54 -6.02 -12.76
C LEU A 151 -17.67 -4.80 -12.43
N SER A 152 -18.20 -3.82 -11.70
CA SER A 152 -17.47 -2.61 -11.29
C SER A 152 -16.25 -2.94 -10.45
N VAL A 153 -16.38 -3.81 -9.45
CA VAL A 153 -15.27 -4.24 -8.59
C VAL A 153 -14.25 -5.04 -9.39
N ALA A 154 -14.68 -5.97 -10.24
CA ALA A 154 -13.77 -6.76 -11.06
C ALA A 154 -13.02 -5.90 -12.08
N ALA A 155 -13.70 -5.01 -12.80
CA ALA A 155 -13.06 -4.11 -13.76
C ALA A 155 -12.09 -3.14 -13.08
N THR A 156 -12.48 -2.60 -11.93
CA THR A 156 -11.60 -1.70 -11.15
C THR A 156 -10.39 -2.45 -10.62
N GLY A 157 -10.56 -3.58 -9.95
CA GLY A 157 -9.47 -4.31 -9.31
C GLY A 157 -8.49 -4.98 -10.27
N PHE A 158 -9.00 -5.61 -11.34
CA PHE A 158 -8.14 -6.38 -12.24
C PHE A 158 -7.63 -5.61 -13.45
N LEU A 159 -8.31 -4.54 -13.86
CA LEU A 159 -7.94 -3.81 -15.07
C LEU A 159 -7.51 -2.37 -14.79
N LEU A 160 -8.39 -1.56 -14.15
CA LEU A 160 -8.16 -0.12 -14.09
C LEU A 160 -7.10 0.26 -13.03
N ILE A 161 -7.10 -0.36 -11.86
CA ILE A 161 -6.07 -0.10 -10.85
C ILE A 161 -4.68 -0.47 -11.37
N PRO A 162 -4.40 -1.65 -11.94
CA PRO A 162 -3.09 -1.95 -12.53
C PRO A 162 -2.65 -0.95 -13.61
N LEU A 163 -3.57 -0.48 -14.45
CA LEU A 163 -3.26 0.56 -15.44
C LEU A 163 -2.96 1.90 -14.78
N ALA A 164 -3.76 2.31 -13.81
CA ALA A 164 -3.54 3.55 -13.07
C ALA A 164 -2.23 3.53 -12.28
N LEU A 165 -1.86 2.39 -11.65
CA LEU A 165 -0.59 2.24 -10.94
C LEU A 165 0.60 2.47 -11.87
N ARG A 166 0.58 1.91 -13.09
CA ARG A 166 1.63 2.15 -14.08
C ARG A 166 1.69 3.61 -14.55
N ALA A 167 0.52 4.21 -14.77
CA ALA A 167 0.45 5.61 -15.25
C ALA A 167 0.88 6.63 -14.20
N PHE A 168 0.61 6.36 -12.93
CA PHE A 168 0.85 7.26 -11.81
C PHE A 168 1.99 6.81 -10.88
N GLU A 169 2.78 5.81 -11.25
CA GLU A 169 3.92 5.30 -10.47
C GLU A 169 4.87 6.43 -10.02
N TRP A 170 5.19 7.35 -10.92
CA TRP A 170 6.03 8.52 -10.66
C TRP A 170 5.53 9.44 -9.55
N TRP A 171 4.23 9.46 -9.31
CA TRP A 171 3.60 10.27 -8.26
C TRP A 171 3.28 9.45 -7.02
N LEU A 172 2.91 8.19 -7.18
CA LEU A 172 2.60 7.29 -6.08
C LEU A 172 3.84 6.93 -5.28
N LEU A 173 4.96 6.74 -5.98
CA LEU A 173 6.28 6.39 -5.43
C LEU A 173 7.33 7.45 -5.78
N PRO A 174 7.24 8.67 -5.24
CA PRO A 174 8.21 9.72 -5.53
C PRO A 174 9.58 9.31 -5.02
N LYS A 175 10.62 9.64 -5.78
CA LYS A 175 12.00 9.46 -5.34
C LYS A 175 12.34 10.47 -4.25
N PRO A 176 13.27 10.18 -3.32
CA PRO A 176 13.68 11.11 -2.27
C PRO A 176 14.18 12.47 -2.78
N SER A 177 14.63 12.52 -4.04
CA SER A 177 15.03 13.74 -4.73
C SER A 177 13.89 14.54 -5.33
N ASP A 178 12.67 14.01 -5.33
CA ASP A 178 11.54 14.63 -6.00
C ASP A 178 11.03 15.84 -5.22
N SER A 179 10.85 16.94 -5.96
CA SER A 179 10.46 18.21 -5.37
C SER A 179 8.96 18.24 -5.04
N PRO A 180 8.49 19.18 -4.17
CA PRO A 180 7.07 19.42 -3.92
C PRO A 180 6.26 19.70 -5.22
N ARG A 181 6.93 20.01 -6.32
CA ARG A 181 6.31 20.22 -7.65
C ARG A 181 5.75 18.92 -8.21
N VAL A 182 6.40 17.77 -7.98
CA VAL A 182 5.92 16.44 -8.41
C VAL A 182 4.62 16.11 -7.69
N GLU A 183 4.57 16.39 -6.39
CA GLU A 183 3.38 16.19 -5.58
C GLU A 183 2.20 17.05 -6.08
N ALA A 184 2.44 18.35 -6.26
CA ALA A 184 1.42 19.28 -6.77
C ALA A 184 0.97 18.95 -8.19
N ALA A 185 1.89 18.51 -9.07
CA ALA A 185 1.56 18.10 -10.43
C ALA A 185 0.67 16.85 -10.47
N GLY A 186 0.95 15.86 -9.62
CA GLY A 186 0.14 14.66 -9.55
C GLY A 186 -1.28 14.93 -9.03
N ILE A 187 -1.40 15.72 -7.96
CA ILE A 187 -2.70 16.15 -7.44
C ILE A 187 -3.47 16.93 -8.52
N GLY A 188 -2.82 17.91 -9.16
CA GLY A 188 -3.45 18.74 -10.21
C GLY A 188 -3.93 17.89 -11.39
N LEU A 189 -3.13 16.92 -11.83
CA LEU A 189 -3.50 16.01 -12.91
C LEU A 189 -4.74 15.16 -12.55
N ILE A 190 -4.76 14.55 -11.35
CA ILE A 190 -5.90 13.72 -10.92
C ILE A 190 -7.16 14.53 -10.75
N VAL A 191 -7.08 15.71 -10.13
CA VAL A 191 -8.22 16.63 -10.00
C VAL A 191 -8.72 17.09 -11.36
N GLY A 192 -7.83 17.37 -12.30
CA GLY A 192 -8.17 17.68 -13.70
C GLY A 192 -8.89 16.52 -14.40
N LEU A 193 -8.44 15.27 -14.18
CA LEU A 193 -9.10 14.09 -14.71
C LEU A 193 -10.47 13.84 -14.08
N TYR A 194 -10.67 14.14 -12.79
CA TYR A 194 -12.00 14.12 -12.20
C TYR A 194 -12.94 15.13 -12.85
N ALA A 195 -12.48 16.38 -12.99
CA ALA A 195 -13.29 17.42 -13.63
C ALA A 195 -13.65 17.05 -15.07
N LEU A 196 -12.68 16.54 -15.84
CA LEU A 196 -12.90 16.06 -17.19
C LEU A 196 -13.94 14.92 -17.23
N SER A 197 -13.80 13.94 -16.35
CA SER A 197 -14.75 12.82 -16.27
C SER A 197 -16.16 13.30 -15.96
N ILE A 198 -16.33 14.22 -15.01
CA ILE A 198 -17.64 14.81 -14.68
C ILE A 198 -18.24 15.54 -15.88
N VAL A 199 -17.46 16.36 -16.57
CA VAL A 199 -17.93 17.11 -17.75
C VAL A 199 -18.32 16.17 -18.88
N VAL A 200 -17.50 15.16 -19.18
CA VAL A 200 -17.77 14.18 -20.23
C VAL A 200 -19.07 13.42 -19.94
N PHE A 201 -19.23 12.92 -18.73
CA PHE A 201 -20.45 12.16 -18.39
C PHE A 201 -21.68 13.08 -18.29
N ALA A 202 -21.55 14.31 -17.80
CA ALA A 202 -22.66 15.28 -17.82
C ALA A 202 -23.10 15.68 -19.23
N TRP A 203 -22.21 15.57 -20.22
CA TRP A 203 -22.54 15.82 -21.62
C TRP A 203 -23.19 14.59 -22.30
N LEU A 204 -22.86 13.38 -21.83
CA LEU A 204 -23.38 12.13 -22.37
C LEU A 204 -24.73 11.71 -21.76
N THR A 205 -25.09 12.23 -20.60
CA THR A 205 -26.36 11.94 -19.86
C THR A 205 -27.33 13.10 -19.96
#